data_7866edf1aa26a80cb06bcec5cec8219a
#
_entry.id   7866edf1aa26a80cb06bcec5cec8219a
#
_cell.length_a   1.000
_cell.length_b   1.000
_cell.length_c   1.000
_cell.angle_alpha   90.00
_cell.angle_beta   90.00
_cell.angle_gamma   90.00
#
_symmetry.space_group_name_H-M   'P 1'
#
loop_
_entity.id
_entity.type
_entity.pdbx_description
1 polymer ?
#
loop_
_entity_poly.entity_id
_entity_poly.type
_entity_poly.pdbx_seq_one_letter_code
_entity_poly.pdbx_strand_id
1 'polypeptide(L)'
;DITLDDEDTAPDEEAVSLLDVPEWLSFDENGVPTEYVNVLTGNACAYTADPDALMSTGKAVFQGYVAVDPDIIPYGSELYIVAEDGEVYGYAIAADTGYSVRKGHIIVDLFMNEYDDCIQWGNKPVNVYVLK
;
A
#
# COMPACT_ATOMS: atom_id res chain seq x y z
N ASP A 1 12.61 -12.77 -25.59
CA ASP A 1 12.50 -12.76 -25.19
C ASP A 1 12.07 -12.60 -24.43
N ILE A 2 12.03 -12.44 -24.41
CA ILE A 2 11.81 -12.34 -23.66
C ILE A 2 10.89 -12.25 -23.21
N THR A 3 10.58 -12.23 -23.53
CA THR A 3 9.90 -12.08 -23.16
C THR A 3 9.36 -12.44 -22.46
N LEU A 4 9.31 -12.74 -22.33
CA LEU A 4 8.89 -13.12 -21.69
C LEU A 4 8.65 -13.13 -20.78
N ASP A 5 8.83 -13.28 -20.62
CA ASP A 5 8.93 -13.11 -19.49
C ASP A 5 8.19 -12.17 -18.97
N ASP A 6 7.98 -11.46 -19.43
CA ASP A 6 7.24 -10.49 -19.05
C ASP A 6 5.95 -10.86 -18.81
N GLU A 7 5.50 -11.64 -19.44
CA GLU A 7 4.26 -12.02 -19.25
C GLU A 7 4.14 -12.67 -18.03
N ASP A 8 5.14 -13.17 -17.58
CA ASP A 8 5.07 -13.68 -16.31
C ASP A 8 5.16 -12.64 -15.35
N THR A 9 4.76 -11.50 -15.63
CA THR A 9 4.75 -10.40 -14.69
C THR A 9 4.06 -10.80 -13.43
N ALA A 10 4.76 -10.79 -12.35
CA ALA A 10 4.17 -10.96 -11.05
C ALA A 10 3.31 -9.75 -10.74
N PRO A 11 2.25 -9.90 -9.94
CA PRO A 11 1.41 -8.74 -9.62
C PRO A 11 2.21 -7.58 -9.06
N ASP A 12 3.25 -7.85 -8.27
CA ASP A 12 4.00 -6.78 -7.64
C ASP A 12 4.94 -6.09 -8.58
N GLU A 13 5.15 -6.59 -9.80
CA GLU A 13 6.00 -5.87 -10.75
C GLU A 13 5.38 -4.59 -11.22
N GLU A 14 4.07 -4.47 -11.12
CA GLU A 14 3.40 -3.24 -11.49
C GLU A 14 3.00 -2.45 -10.26
N ALA A 15 3.43 -2.87 -9.11
CA ALA A 15 3.04 -2.23 -7.87
C ALA A 15 3.73 -0.89 -7.69
N VAL A 16 3.02 0.02 -7.05
CA VAL A 16 3.56 1.33 -6.72
C VAL A 16 4.60 1.22 -5.61
N SER A 17 4.36 0.34 -4.64
CA SER A 17 5.27 0.16 -3.52
C SER A 17 6.64 -0.31 -3.98
N LEU A 18 7.68 0.24 -3.37
CA LEU A 18 9.06 -0.13 -3.67
C LEU A 18 9.65 -1.06 -2.60
N LEU A 19 8.83 -1.49 -1.64
CA LEU A 19 9.29 -2.47 -0.66
C LEU A 19 9.44 -3.83 -1.31
N ASP A 20 10.43 -4.58 -0.87
CA ASP A 20 10.62 -5.95 -1.32
C ASP A 20 9.47 -6.81 -0.82
N VAL A 21 8.89 -7.61 -1.69
CA VAL A 21 7.81 -8.51 -1.33
C VAL A 21 8.41 -9.70 -0.59
N PRO A 22 7.91 -10.03 0.60
CA PRO A 22 8.44 -11.17 1.35
C PRO A 22 8.26 -12.46 0.57
N GLU A 23 9.22 -13.38 0.73
CA GLU A 23 9.18 -14.64 -0.01
C GLU A 23 7.99 -15.50 0.40
N TRP A 24 7.51 -15.36 1.64
CA TRP A 24 6.39 -16.17 2.11
C TRP A 24 5.06 -15.69 1.54
N LEU A 25 5.00 -14.50 0.94
CA LEU A 25 3.74 -13.96 0.43
C LEU A 25 3.50 -14.54 -0.96
N SER A 26 2.36 -15.20 -1.13
CA SER A 26 1.99 -15.75 -2.41
C SER A 26 0.59 -15.30 -2.78
N PHE A 27 0.25 -15.43 -4.05
CA PHE A 27 -0.96 -14.88 -4.61
C PHE A 27 -1.73 -15.94 -5.38
N ASP A 28 -3.04 -15.78 -5.43
CA ASP A 28 -3.85 -16.64 -6.26
C ASP A 28 -3.85 -16.12 -7.72
N GLU A 29 -4.64 -16.73 -8.56
CA GLU A 29 -4.65 -16.39 -9.99
C GLU A 29 -5.16 -14.98 -10.24
N ASN A 30 -5.84 -14.38 -9.28
CA ASN A 30 -6.37 -13.03 -9.42
C ASN A 30 -5.47 -11.99 -8.75
N GLY A 31 -4.30 -12.39 -8.26
CA GLY A 31 -3.39 -11.46 -7.64
C GLY A 31 -3.75 -11.12 -6.20
N VAL A 32 -4.59 -11.92 -5.57
CA VAL A 32 -4.98 -11.72 -4.17
C VAL A 32 -4.10 -12.57 -3.29
N PRO A 33 -3.61 -12.04 -2.15
CA PRO A 33 -2.81 -12.85 -1.24
C PRO A 33 -3.56 -14.11 -0.82
N THR A 34 -2.84 -15.23 -0.78
CA THR A 34 -3.46 -16.50 -0.41
C THR A 34 -3.63 -16.62 1.11
N GLU A 35 -2.90 -15.83 1.90
CA GLU A 35 -3.02 -15.86 3.35
C GLU A 35 -3.07 -14.43 3.87
N TYR A 36 -4.05 -14.16 4.70
CA TYR A 36 -4.19 -12.88 5.37
C TYR A 36 -5.09 -13.09 6.59
N VAL A 37 -4.97 -12.21 7.57
CA VAL A 37 -5.77 -12.34 8.79
C VAL A 37 -7.04 -11.51 8.72
N ASN A 38 -7.10 -10.54 7.83
CA ASN A 38 -8.28 -9.69 7.70
C ASN A 38 -8.21 -8.95 6.38
N VAL A 39 -9.36 -8.51 5.89
CA VAL A 39 -9.41 -7.62 4.74
C VAL A 39 -10.32 -6.46 5.10
N LEU A 40 -9.84 -5.25 4.84
CA LEU A 40 -10.58 -4.03 5.12
C LEU A 40 -10.82 -3.32 3.80
N THR A 41 -11.98 -2.67 3.69
CA THR A 41 -12.32 -1.93 2.48
C THR A 41 -12.58 -0.49 2.85
N GLY A 42 -12.30 0.39 1.92
CA GLY A 42 -12.52 1.81 2.10
C GLY A 42 -11.78 2.56 1.02
N ASN A 43 -11.77 3.87 1.12
CA ASN A 43 -11.07 4.68 0.12
C ASN A 43 -9.64 4.94 0.55
N ALA A 44 -8.77 5.12 -0.44
CA ALA A 44 -7.39 5.48 -0.22
C ALA A 44 -7.06 6.72 -1.04
N CYS A 45 -6.31 7.61 -0.43
CA CYS A 45 -5.67 8.72 -1.11
C CYS A 45 -4.16 8.45 -1.13
N ALA A 46 -3.40 9.38 -1.66
CA ALA A 46 -1.95 9.29 -1.68
C ALA A 46 -1.37 10.62 -1.22
N TYR A 47 -0.19 10.58 -0.62
CA TYR A 47 0.47 11.78 -0.13
C TYR A 47 1.98 11.67 -0.31
N THR A 48 2.64 12.81 -0.24
CA THR A 48 4.09 12.85 -0.32
C THR A 48 4.63 13.86 0.70
N ALA A 49 5.93 13.84 0.90
CA ALA A 49 6.60 14.73 1.84
C ALA A 49 8.03 14.89 1.40
N ASP A 50 8.75 15.82 2.05
CA ASP A 50 10.17 15.98 1.78
C ASP A 50 10.93 14.70 2.01
N PRO A 51 11.96 14.42 1.22
CA PRO A 51 12.77 13.20 1.42
C PRO A 51 13.37 13.09 2.81
N ASP A 52 13.56 14.23 3.48
CA ASP A 52 14.13 14.22 4.84
C ASP A 52 13.09 14.09 5.93
N ALA A 53 11.82 14.03 5.58
CA ALA A 53 10.76 13.96 6.58
C ALA A 53 10.74 12.59 7.23
N LEU A 54 10.20 12.56 8.44
CA LEU A 54 10.01 11.31 9.17
C LEU A 54 8.53 11.06 9.32
N MET A 55 8.18 9.80 9.30
CA MET A 55 6.81 9.37 9.58
C MET A 55 6.56 9.38 11.08
N SER A 56 5.31 9.25 11.49
CA SER A 56 4.93 9.33 12.89
C SER A 56 5.66 8.32 13.76
N THR A 57 6.03 7.19 13.21
CA THR A 57 6.77 6.15 13.94
C THR A 57 8.26 6.42 14.00
N GLY A 58 8.73 7.49 13.36
CA GLY A 58 10.16 7.83 13.31
C GLY A 58 10.90 7.26 12.11
N LYS A 59 10.23 6.47 11.26
CA LYS A 59 10.87 5.92 10.08
C LYS A 59 11.01 7.01 9.01
N ALA A 60 12.08 6.93 8.23
CA ALA A 60 12.23 7.78 7.06
C ALA A 60 11.13 7.48 6.07
N VAL A 61 10.70 8.49 5.32
CA VAL A 61 9.66 8.29 4.31
C VAL A 61 10.15 7.30 3.26
N PHE A 62 9.24 6.47 2.77
CA PHE A 62 9.58 5.47 1.77
C PHE A 62 8.30 5.06 1.05
N GLN A 63 8.39 4.89 -0.28
CA GLN A 63 7.22 4.48 -1.06
C GLN A 63 6.95 3.01 -0.80
N GLY A 64 5.96 2.74 -0.01
CA GLY A 64 5.62 1.44 0.54
C GLY A 64 5.18 1.56 1.99
N TYR A 65 5.51 2.66 2.64
CA TYR A 65 5.00 2.95 3.97
C TYR A 65 3.70 3.74 3.82
N VAL A 66 2.75 3.47 4.71
CA VAL A 66 1.41 4.07 4.56
C VAL A 66 0.94 4.60 5.89
N ALA A 67 0.04 5.59 5.83
CA ALA A 67 -0.59 6.16 7.01
C ALA A 67 -1.91 5.45 7.27
N VAL A 68 -2.15 5.15 8.54
CA VAL A 68 -3.32 4.40 8.99
C VAL A 68 -3.86 5.01 10.28
N ASP A 69 -5.05 4.58 10.67
CA ASP A 69 -5.52 4.79 12.03
C ASP A 69 -4.98 3.64 12.88
N PRO A 70 -4.06 3.91 13.81
CA PRO A 70 -3.43 2.81 14.56
C PRO A 70 -4.40 2.08 15.49
N ASP A 71 -5.58 2.63 15.73
CA ASP A 71 -6.61 1.91 16.48
C ASP A 71 -7.28 0.86 15.62
N ILE A 72 -7.16 0.93 14.30
CA ILE A 72 -7.76 -0.02 13.37
C ILE A 72 -6.68 -0.93 12.80
N ILE A 73 -5.56 -0.35 12.37
CA ILE A 73 -4.44 -1.09 11.80
C ILE A 73 -3.21 -0.71 12.62
N PRO A 74 -2.72 -1.58 13.48
CA PRO A 74 -1.57 -1.25 14.32
C PRO A 74 -0.33 -0.92 13.50
N TYR A 75 0.49 -0.03 14.02
CA TYR A 75 1.79 0.26 13.39
C TYR A 75 2.60 -1.03 13.29
N GLY A 76 3.31 -1.17 12.20
CA GLY A 76 4.09 -2.36 11.92
C GLY A 76 3.33 -3.46 11.21
N SER A 77 2.01 -3.29 11.04
CA SER A 77 1.22 -4.27 10.29
C SER A 77 1.73 -4.37 8.87
N GLU A 78 1.77 -5.59 8.35
CA GLU A 78 2.14 -5.85 6.96
C GLU A 78 0.86 -5.96 6.16
N LEU A 79 0.80 -5.24 5.06
CA LEU A 79 -0.42 -5.08 4.29
C LEU A 79 -0.16 -5.38 2.82
N TYR A 80 -1.21 -5.71 2.10
CA TYR A 80 -1.19 -5.72 0.64
C TYR A 80 -2.41 -4.95 0.16
N ILE A 81 -2.21 -3.94 -0.69
CA ILE A 81 -3.26 -2.98 -1.01
C ILE A 81 -3.51 -2.97 -2.51
N VAL A 82 -4.75 -3.20 -2.89
CA VAL A 82 -5.17 -3.27 -4.29
C VAL A 82 -6.43 -2.43 -4.45
N ALA A 83 -6.44 -1.54 -5.43
CA ALA A 83 -7.61 -0.74 -5.73
C ALA A 83 -8.64 -1.56 -6.49
N GLU A 84 -9.89 -1.19 -6.37
CA GLU A 84 -10.96 -1.91 -7.07
C GLU A 84 -10.84 -1.80 -8.58
N ASP A 85 -10.22 -0.72 -9.07
CA ASP A 85 -10.00 -0.57 -10.50
C ASP A 85 -8.85 -1.41 -11.02
N GLY A 86 -8.19 -2.17 -10.15
CA GLY A 86 -7.09 -3.05 -10.54
C GLY A 86 -5.71 -2.48 -10.31
N GLU A 87 -5.60 -1.20 -9.97
CA GLU A 87 -4.28 -0.64 -9.71
C GLU A 87 -3.75 -1.17 -8.38
N VAL A 88 -2.49 -1.58 -8.36
CA VAL A 88 -1.90 -2.25 -7.20
C VAL A 88 -0.91 -1.30 -6.53
N TYR A 89 -1.19 -0.91 -5.27
CA TYR A 89 -0.15 -0.26 -4.49
C TYR A 89 0.89 -1.29 -4.04
N GLY A 90 0.43 -2.43 -3.56
CA GLY A 90 1.29 -3.55 -3.29
C GLY A 90 1.57 -3.77 -1.82
N TYR A 91 2.70 -4.39 -1.53
CA TYR A 91 3.12 -4.71 -0.17
C TYR A 91 3.46 -3.43 0.58
N ALA A 92 2.91 -3.27 1.77
CA ALA A 92 3.02 -2.02 2.50
C ALA A 92 3.17 -2.29 3.99
N ILE A 93 3.75 -1.31 4.69
CA ILE A 93 3.91 -1.38 6.14
C ILE A 93 3.26 -0.15 6.74
N ALA A 94 2.43 -0.35 7.76
CA ALA A 94 1.78 0.75 8.47
C ALA A 94 2.82 1.46 9.32
N ALA A 95 3.17 2.70 8.96
CA ALA A 95 4.27 3.41 9.61
C ALA A 95 3.96 4.86 9.93
N ASP A 96 2.78 5.34 9.56
CA ASP A 96 2.44 6.74 9.73
C ASP A 96 0.96 6.87 10.08
N THR A 97 0.55 8.08 10.42
CA THR A 97 -0.85 8.38 10.68
C THR A 97 -1.13 9.81 10.25
N GLY A 98 -2.39 10.19 10.24
CA GLY A 98 -2.78 11.54 9.89
C GLY A 98 -4.24 11.78 10.20
N TYR A 99 -4.66 13.01 9.94
CA TYR A 99 -6.02 13.45 10.27
C TYR A 99 -7.07 12.63 9.52
N SER A 100 -6.90 12.47 8.20
CA SER A 100 -7.95 11.85 7.39
C SER A 100 -8.17 10.39 7.73
N VAL A 101 -7.10 9.65 8.03
CA VAL A 101 -7.24 8.24 8.40
C VAL A 101 -7.83 8.12 9.80
N ARG A 102 -7.43 9.00 10.74
CA ARG A 102 -7.95 8.92 12.09
C ARG A 102 -9.40 9.35 12.17
N LYS A 103 -9.85 10.22 11.27
CA LYS A 103 -11.25 10.63 11.23
C LYS A 103 -12.11 9.69 10.41
N GLY A 104 -11.52 8.71 9.76
CA GLY A 104 -12.28 7.74 8.99
C GLY A 104 -12.72 8.23 7.62
N HIS A 105 -12.12 9.33 7.13
CA HIS A 105 -12.42 9.80 5.78
C HIS A 105 -11.87 8.85 4.73
N ILE A 106 -10.71 8.26 5.01
CA ILE A 106 -10.08 7.23 4.17
C ILE A 106 -9.57 6.15 5.09
N ILE A 107 -9.34 4.95 4.55
CA ILE A 107 -8.86 3.85 5.38
C ILE A 107 -7.34 3.81 5.40
N VAL A 108 -6.69 4.30 4.36
CA VAL A 108 -5.24 4.28 4.27
C VAL A 108 -4.81 5.44 3.37
N ASP A 109 -3.66 6.03 3.66
CA ASP A 109 -3.09 7.10 2.85
C ASP A 109 -1.72 6.62 2.39
N LEU A 110 -1.51 6.58 1.09
CA LEU A 110 -0.41 5.86 0.47
C LEU A 110 0.72 6.83 0.17
N PHE A 111 1.90 6.58 0.75
CA PHE A 111 3.03 7.45 0.47
C PHE A 111 3.58 7.17 -0.92
N MET A 112 3.79 8.23 -1.69
CA MET A 112 4.41 8.16 -3.01
C MET A 112 5.47 9.25 -3.09
N ASN A 113 6.57 8.95 -3.79
CA ASN A 113 7.70 9.86 -3.88
C ASN A 113 7.37 11.11 -4.69
N GLU A 114 6.49 10.99 -5.69
CA GLU A 114 6.22 12.08 -6.61
C GLU A 114 4.82 12.62 -6.43
N TYR A 115 4.72 13.93 -6.36
CA TYR A 115 3.42 14.58 -6.18
C TYR A 115 2.46 14.24 -7.32
N ASP A 116 2.96 14.19 -8.55
CA ASP A 116 2.09 13.89 -9.69
C ASP A 116 1.48 12.51 -9.58
N ASP A 117 2.21 11.55 -9.03
CA ASP A 117 1.68 10.20 -8.83
C ASP A 117 0.56 10.21 -7.80
N CYS A 118 0.67 11.05 -6.78
CA CYS A 118 -0.39 11.19 -5.79
C CYS A 118 -1.67 11.74 -6.45
N ILE A 119 -1.51 12.72 -7.32
CA ILE A 119 -2.64 13.31 -8.02
C ILE A 119 -3.30 12.26 -8.93
N GLN A 120 -2.49 11.49 -9.62
CA GLN A 120 -3.03 10.46 -10.52
C GLN A 120 -3.75 9.36 -9.77
N TRP A 121 -3.28 9.00 -8.57
CA TRP A 121 -3.99 8.01 -7.78
C TRP A 121 -5.37 8.52 -7.39
N GLY A 122 -5.45 9.76 -6.90
CA GLY A 122 -6.70 10.39 -6.53
C GLY A 122 -7.26 9.84 -5.21
N ASN A 123 -8.56 9.59 -5.20
CA ASN A 123 -9.25 9.05 -4.03
C ASN A 123 -10.16 7.95 -4.55
N LYS A 124 -9.86 6.70 -4.23
CA LYS A 124 -10.61 5.60 -4.81
C LYS A 124 -10.65 4.41 -3.88
N PRO A 125 -11.62 3.52 -4.09
CA PRO A 125 -11.78 2.37 -3.18
C PRO A 125 -10.68 1.35 -3.35
N VAL A 126 -10.26 0.80 -2.22
CA VAL A 126 -9.22 -0.22 -2.18
C VAL A 126 -9.64 -1.36 -1.25
N ASN A 127 -9.00 -2.49 -1.43
CA ASN A 127 -9.01 -3.59 -0.47
C ASN A 127 -7.65 -3.61 0.19
N VAL A 128 -7.65 -3.63 1.52
CA VAL A 128 -6.42 -3.69 2.30
C VAL A 128 -6.39 -5.06 2.97
N TYR A 129 -5.52 -5.91 2.50
CA TYR A 129 -5.33 -7.23 3.08
C TYR A 129 -4.32 -7.10 4.21
N VAL A 130 -4.76 -7.38 5.44
CA VAL A 130 -3.87 -7.34 6.60
C VAL A 130 -3.21 -8.70 6.69
N LEU A 131 -1.91 -8.75 6.43
CA LEU A 131 -1.18 -10.00 6.32
C LEU A 131 -0.73 -10.49 7.68
N LYS A 132 -0.28 -9.56 8.50
CA LYS A 132 0.17 -9.86 9.85
C LYS A 132 0.02 -8.64 10.72
#